data_b4e1b7d2ef40222a1948bb71806649cf
#
_entry.id   b4e1b7d2ef40222a1948bb71806649cf
#
_cell.length_a   1.000
_cell.length_b   1.000
_cell.length_c   1.000
_cell.angle_alpha   90.00
_cell.angle_beta   90.00
_cell.angle_gamma   90.00
#
_symmetry.space_group_name_H-M   'P 1'
#
loop_
_entity.id
_entity.type
_entity.pdbx_description
1 polymer ?
#
loop_
_entity_poly.entity_id
_entity_poly.type
_entity_poly.pdbx_seq_one_letter_code
_entity_poly.pdbx_strand_id
1 'polypeptide(L)'
;MKNLLIKNAAVVFPDSIKHSCNVLTLNGKISDCDFRGDPPENTEIINAEGNYLLPGFIDIHIHGGGGADFMDATPEAFETAVKSHLQHGTTTLVPTAMSASEKDLTAFLKTFKSFRKNSKYGALTPGVHLEGPYFSGASAKSGGAQPRDILRLPDINEVERLLKTADGDILRWDAAPELPGADEFARCMTDNGILCAIAHSNADSEEAQRGIDCGFSHVTHFYNAVTTYHKTGQTVYGGIVEAAYLNSGVTVELICDGKHIPRDILRLALKIKGVNSVAAITDAMRLSGTNMRQGKLGSLANGTDVIVDSGVAKLPDMSSFAGSVATMDRCLKVLCLDYGISLTDASVMLSGTPARLLRLGSTKGRIQNGMDADMVLVNREMAVTGVISNGKAVK
;
A
#
# COMPACT_ATOMS: atom_id res chain seq x y z
N MET A 1 -8.99 -26.71 -7.47
CA MET A 1 -9.75 -25.43 -7.27
C MET A 1 -10.96 -25.50 -8.19
N LYS A 2 -12.11 -24.91 -7.79
CA LYS A 2 -13.25 -24.79 -8.71
C LYS A 2 -12.93 -23.80 -9.82
N ASN A 3 -13.41 -24.05 -11.02
CA ASN A 3 -13.39 -23.07 -12.09
C ASN A 3 -14.45 -22.00 -11.84
N LEU A 4 -14.25 -20.77 -12.32
CA LEU A 4 -15.19 -19.68 -12.16
C LEU A 4 -15.42 -18.98 -13.51
N LEU A 5 -16.67 -18.68 -13.82
CA LEU A 5 -17.05 -17.87 -14.98
C LEU A 5 -17.81 -16.62 -14.51
N ILE A 6 -17.20 -15.45 -14.68
CA ILE A 6 -17.85 -14.15 -14.44
C ILE A 6 -18.49 -13.73 -15.76
N LYS A 7 -19.83 -13.66 -15.80
CA LYS A 7 -20.60 -13.28 -17.00
C LYS A 7 -21.04 -11.82 -16.95
N ASN A 8 -21.21 -11.22 -18.12
CA ASN A 8 -21.78 -9.87 -18.30
C ASN A 8 -21.04 -8.78 -17.51
N ALA A 9 -19.71 -8.85 -17.45
CA ALA A 9 -18.90 -7.83 -16.77
C ALA A 9 -18.50 -6.69 -17.73
N ALA A 10 -18.35 -5.48 -17.17
CA ALA A 10 -17.60 -4.41 -17.80
C ALA A 10 -16.14 -4.51 -17.30
N VAL A 11 -15.29 -5.20 -18.09
CA VAL A 11 -13.90 -5.46 -17.71
C VAL A 11 -13.05 -4.22 -17.89
N VAL A 12 -12.37 -3.81 -16.82
CA VAL A 12 -11.48 -2.65 -16.77
C VAL A 12 -10.06 -3.10 -17.10
N PHE A 13 -9.60 -2.75 -18.29
CA PHE A 13 -8.21 -2.88 -18.71
C PHE A 13 -7.44 -1.58 -18.40
N PRO A 14 -6.10 -1.57 -18.47
CA PRO A 14 -5.31 -0.37 -18.13
C PRO A 14 -5.63 0.87 -19.00
N ASP A 15 -6.12 0.68 -20.21
CA ASP A 15 -6.36 1.73 -21.21
C ASP A 15 -7.80 1.81 -21.72
N SER A 16 -8.66 0.87 -21.31
CA SER A 16 -10.02 0.76 -21.87
C SER A 16 -10.97 0.00 -20.94
N ILE A 17 -12.28 0.15 -21.20
CA ILE A 17 -13.31 -0.66 -20.55
C ILE A 17 -14.08 -1.41 -21.62
N LYS A 18 -14.10 -2.74 -21.55
CA LYS A 18 -14.86 -3.59 -22.46
C LYS A 18 -16.11 -4.12 -21.77
N HIS A 19 -17.27 -3.78 -22.33
CA HIS A 19 -18.57 -4.18 -21.79
C HIS A 19 -19.00 -5.58 -22.26
N SER A 20 -19.90 -6.19 -21.49
CA SER A 20 -20.52 -7.49 -21.81
C SER A 20 -19.51 -8.63 -22.04
N CYS A 21 -18.40 -8.58 -21.29
CA CYS A 21 -17.39 -9.64 -21.34
C CYS A 21 -17.73 -10.78 -20.38
N ASN A 22 -17.26 -11.96 -20.72
CA ASN A 22 -17.23 -13.09 -19.81
C ASN A 22 -15.77 -13.46 -19.53
N VAL A 23 -15.42 -13.56 -18.25
CA VAL A 23 -14.06 -13.90 -17.81
C VAL A 23 -14.06 -15.31 -17.21
N LEU A 24 -13.32 -16.22 -17.85
CA LEU A 24 -13.16 -17.60 -17.38
C LEU A 24 -11.87 -17.72 -16.55
N THR A 25 -11.96 -18.33 -15.40
CA THR A 25 -10.79 -18.68 -14.59
C THR A 25 -10.69 -20.20 -14.45
N LEU A 26 -9.48 -20.71 -14.59
CA LEU A 26 -9.15 -22.13 -14.42
C LEU A 26 -7.99 -22.24 -13.43
N ASN A 27 -8.10 -23.13 -12.47
CA ASN A 27 -7.03 -23.41 -11.49
C ASN A 27 -6.45 -22.15 -10.79
N GLY A 28 -7.29 -21.16 -10.51
CA GLY A 28 -6.87 -19.92 -9.85
C GLY A 28 -6.20 -18.89 -10.77
N LYS A 29 -6.17 -19.13 -12.09
CA LYS A 29 -5.66 -18.20 -13.10
C LYS A 29 -6.77 -17.71 -14.02
N ILE A 30 -6.62 -16.50 -14.55
CA ILE A 30 -7.46 -16.00 -15.64
C ILE A 30 -7.08 -16.77 -16.90
N SER A 31 -8.02 -17.56 -17.42
CA SER A 31 -7.81 -18.36 -18.64
C SER A 31 -8.19 -17.59 -19.90
N ASP A 32 -9.32 -16.87 -19.85
CA ASP A 32 -9.82 -16.08 -20.98
C ASP A 32 -10.59 -14.86 -20.47
N CYS A 33 -10.20 -13.67 -20.94
CA CYS A 33 -10.81 -12.39 -20.56
C CYS A 33 -12.05 -12.04 -21.39
N ASP A 34 -12.38 -12.79 -22.43
CA ASP A 34 -13.58 -12.59 -23.28
C ASP A 34 -14.13 -13.93 -23.76
N PHE A 35 -14.32 -14.85 -22.83
CA PHE A 35 -14.72 -16.22 -23.10
C PHE A 35 -16.04 -16.31 -23.86
N ARG A 36 -16.05 -17.14 -24.90
CA ARG A 36 -17.19 -17.41 -25.78
C ARG A 36 -17.36 -18.92 -25.88
N GLY A 37 -18.41 -19.44 -25.31
CA GLY A 37 -18.71 -20.87 -25.40
C GLY A 37 -19.24 -21.43 -24.10
N ASP A 38 -19.29 -22.76 -24.01
CA ASP A 38 -19.71 -23.46 -22.80
C ASP A 38 -18.54 -23.64 -21.86
N PRO A 39 -18.67 -23.26 -20.59
CA PRO A 39 -17.62 -23.44 -19.61
C PRO A 39 -17.42 -24.93 -19.29
N PRO A 40 -16.21 -25.31 -18.85
CA PRO A 40 -15.96 -26.68 -18.37
C PRO A 40 -16.98 -27.12 -17.32
N GLU A 41 -17.20 -28.42 -17.19
CA GLU A 41 -18.05 -28.98 -16.14
C GLU A 41 -17.62 -28.51 -14.74
N ASN A 42 -18.57 -28.36 -13.84
CA ASN A 42 -18.36 -27.90 -12.45
C ASN A 42 -17.80 -26.46 -12.33
N THR A 43 -17.99 -25.62 -13.37
CA THR A 43 -17.67 -24.19 -13.29
C THR A 43 -18.77 -23.45 -12.53
N GLU A 44 -18.37 -22.71 -11.50
CA GLU A 44 -19.26 -21.79 -10.78
C GLU A 44 -19.50 -20.54 -11.64
N ILE A 45 -20.74 -20.06 -11.70
CA ILE A 45 -21.13 -18.91 -12.54
C ILE A 45 -21.51 -17.74 -11.64
N ILE A 46 -20.88 -16.60 -11.84
CA ILE A 46 -21.22 -15.31 -11.26
C ILE A 46 -21.73 -14.39 -12.36
N ASN A 47 -22.95 -13.87 -12.25
CA ASN A 47 -23.42 -12.83 -13.15
C ASN A 47 -23.05 -11.47 -12.60
N ALA A 48 -22.20 -10.75 -13.30
CA ALA A 48 -21.75 -9.39 -12.92
C ALA A 48 -22.81 -8.31 -13.19
N GLU A 49 -23.89 -8.63 -13.92
CA GLU A 49 -25.02 -7.70 -14.18
C GLU A 49 -24.59 -6.35 -14.77
N GLY A 50 -23.51 -6.34 -15.55
CA GLY A 50 -22.94 -5.12 -16.14
C GLY A 50 -22.08 -4.28 -15.19
N ASN A 51 -21.82 -4.76 -13.97
CA ASN A 51 -20.90 -4.15 -13.05
C ASN A 51 -19.45 -4.21 -13.59
N TYR A 52 -18.63 -3.30 -13.10
CA TYR A 52 -17.22 -3.27 -13.45
C TYR A 52 -16.47 -4.44 -12.80
N LEU A 53 -15.59 -5.06 -13.56
CA LEU A 53 -14.64 -6.06 -13.07
C LEU A 53 -13.24 -5.46 -13.17
N LEU A 54 -12.62 -5.22 -12.02
CA LEU A 54 -11.26 -4.69 -11.89
C LEU A 54 -10.31 -5.79 -11.43
N PRO A 55 -8.98 -5.65 -11.65
CA PRO A 55 -8.01 -6.46 -10.91
C PRO A 55 -8.16 -6.20 -9.41
N GLY A 56 -7.88 -7.22 -8.61
CA GLY A 56 -7.90 -7.09 -7.15
C GLY A 56 -6.95 -6.00 -6.68
N PHE A 57 -7.35 -5.23 -5.69
CA PHE A 57 -6.55 -4.13 -5.17
C PHE A 57 -5.30 -4.65 -4.46
N ILE A 58 -4.22 -3.89 -4.56
CA ILE A 58 -2.92 -4.18 -3.95
C ILE A 58 -2.53 -3.01 -3.06
N ASP A 59 -2.50 -3.22 -1.75
CA ASP A 59 -2.12 -2.22 -0.76
C ASP A 59 -0.69 -2.46 -0.28
N ILE A 60 0.21 -1.53 -0.60
CA ILE A 60 1.64 -1.65 -0.30
C ILE A 60 2.06 -0.93 0.99
N HIS A 61 1.10 -0.26 1.67
CA HIS A 61 1.33 0.46 2.91
C HIS A 61 0.08 0.40 3.80
N ILE A 62 0.12 -0.44 4.82
CA ILE A 62 -1.02 -0.74 5.68
C ILE A 62 -0.57 -1.30 7.03
N HIS A 63 -0.96 -0.66 8.14
CA HIS A 63 -0.59 -1.06 9.51
C HIS A 63 -1.58 -2.01 10.16
N GLY A 64 -2.85 -1.99 9.74
CA GLY A 64 -3.85 -2.84 10.35
C GLY A 64 -5.27 -2.61 9.83
N GLY A 65 -6.23 -3.20 10.51
CA GLY A 65 -7.67 -3.08 10.21
C GLY A 65 -8.51 -4.06 10.99
N GLY A 66 -9.84 -3.87 10.99
CA GLY A 66 -10.74 -4.77 11.70
C GLY A 66 -10.58 -4.83 13.23
N GLY A 67 -9.89 -3.86 13.81
CA GLY A 67 -9.57 -3.80 15.25
C GLY A 67 -8.19 -4.32 15.62
N ALA A 68 -7.38 -4.80 14.66
CA ALA A 68 -6.05 -5.35 14.88
C ALA A 68 -4.97 -4.56 14.14
N ASP A 69 -3.74 -4.61 14.66
CA ASP A 69 -2.54 -4.00 14.07
C ASP A 69 -1.46 -5.08 13.89
N PHE A 70 -0.70 -5.01 12.82
CA PHE A 70 0.35 -6.01 12.57
C PHE A 70 1.46 -5.96 13.64
N MET A 71 1.64 -4.82 14.31
CA MET A 71 2.57 -4.68 15.44
C MET A 71 2.07 -5.33 16.73
N ASP A 72 0.83 -5.85 16.79
CA ASP A 72 0.41 -6.74 17.87
C ASP A 72 1.18 -8.06 17.85
N ALA A 73 1.84 -8.36 16.73
CA ALA A 73 2.73 -9.48 16.52
C ALA A 73 2.13 -10.85 16.95
N THR A 74 0.84 -11.05 16.63
CA THR A 74 0.13 -12.32 16.81
C THR A 74 -0.48 -12.81 15.49
N PRO A 75 -0.54 -14.13 15.23
CA PRO A 75 -1.18 -14.65 14.01
C PRO A 75 -2.64 -14.19 13.86
N GLU A 76 -3.37 -14.07 14.96
CA GLU A 76 -4.77 -13.65 15.01
C GLU A 76 -4.94 -12.19 14.58
N ALA A 77 -4.00 -11.31 14.95
CA ALA A 77 -4.00 -9.91 14.53
C ALA A 77 -3.78 -9.81 13.01
N PHE A 78 -2.83 -10.56 12.46
CA PHE A 78 -2.60 -10.65 11.03
C PHE A 78 -3.84 -11.16 10.29
N GLU A 79 -4.46 -12.26 10.76
CA GLU A 79 -5.69 -12.78 10.14
C GLU A 79 -6.83 -11.78 10.16
N THR A 80 -7.03 -11.10 11.29
CA THR A 80 -8.10 -10.10 11.46
C THR A 80 -7.93 -8.95 10.48
N ALA A 81 -6.74 -8.36 10.42
CA ALA A 81 -6.46 -7.25 9.52
C ALA A 81 -6.59 -7.67 8.05
N VAL A 82 -5.95 -8.76 7.63
CA VAL A 82 -6.02 -9.26 6.25
C VAL A 82 -7.45 -9.59 5.84
N LYS A 83 -8.21 -10.28 6.68
CA LYS A 83 -9.61 -10.63 6.41
C LYS A 83 -10.48 -9.38 6.27
N SER A 84 -10.27 -8.36 7.11
CA SER A 84 -11.00 -7.10 7.03
C SER A 84 -10.81 -6.45 5.66
N HIS A 85 -9.56 -6.26 5.23
CA HIS A 85 -9.26 -5.59 3.97
C HIS A 85 -9.65 -6.42 2.73
N LEU A 86 -9.58 -7.75 2.81
CA LEU A 86 -10.04 -8.64 1.74
C LEU A 86 -11.52 -8.41 1.40
N GLN A 87 -12.38 -8.17 2.40
CA GLN A 87 -13.79 -7.89 2.18
C GLN A 87 -14.06 -6.56 1.46
N HIS A 88 -13.06 -5.67 1.43
CA HIS A 88 -13.07 -4.39 0.75
C HIS A 88 -12.28 -4.41 -0.58
N GLY A 89 -11.98 -5.63 -1.09
CA GLY A 89 -11.36 -5.80 -2.42
C GLY A 89 -9.85 -5.85 -2.44
N THR A 90 -9.17 -5.73 -1.29
CA THR A 90 -7.71 -5.87 -1.22
C THR A 90 -7.32 -7.34 -1.24
N THR A 91 -6.92 -7.84 -2.42
CA THR A 91 -6.53 -9.25 -2.63
C THR A 91 -5.03 -9.49 -2.42
N THR A 92 -4.25 -8.43 -2.33
CA THR A 92 -2.83 -8.48 -1.99
C THR A 92 -2.52 -7.28 -1.10
N LEU A 93 -1.85 -7.53 0.02
CA LEU A 93 -1.45 -6.46 0.93
C LEU A 93 -0.07 -6.75 1.53
N VAL A 94 0.66 -5.69 1.86
CA VAL A 94 1.98 -5.75 2.46
C VAL A 94 1.89 -5.25 3.90
N PRO A 95 1.82 -6.16 4.89
CA PRO A 95 1.79 -5.78 6.29
C PRO A 95 2.95 -4.85 6.63
N THR A 96 2.63 -3.69 7.20
CA THR A 96 3.59 -2.62 7.49
C THR A 96 3.88 -2.56 8.98
N ALA A 97 5.17 -2.66 9.33
CA ALA A 97 5.64 -2.38 10.68
C ALA A 97 5.92 -0.90 10.83
N MET A 98 5.49 -0.28 11.92
CA MET A 98 5.94 1.05 12.33
C MET A 98 7.36 1.03 12.88
N SER A 99 7.95 2.21 13.09
CA SER A 99 9.18 2.35 13.88
C SER A 99 9.05 1.67 15.23
N ALA A 100 9.95 0.73 15.50
CA ALA A 100 9.96 -0.07 16.73
C ALA A 100 11.38 -0.48 17.12
N SER A 101 11.53 -1.07 18.31
CA SER A 101 12.79 -1.68 18.72
C SER A 101 13.16 -2.85 17.81
N GLU A 102 14.46 -3.18 17.70
CA GLU A 102 14.90 -4.38 16.95
C GLU A 102 14.20 -5.66 17.45
N LYS A 103 13.95 -5.74 18.77
CA LYS A 103 13.22 -6.86 19.37
C LYS A 103 11.78 -6.97 18.82
N ASP A 104 11.05 -5.85 18.73
CA ASP A 104 9.66 -5.84 18.29
C ASP A 104 9.56 -6.06 16.78
N LEU A 105 10.49 -5.49 15.98
CA LEU A 105 10.60 -5.77 14.54
C LEU A 105 10.93 -7.25 14.29
N THR A 106 11.81 -7.84 15.10
CA THR A 106 12.10 -9.28 15.06
C THR A 106 10.87 -10.13 15.38
N ALA A 107 10.06 -9.72 16.37
CA ALA A 107 8.82 -10.40 16.72
C ALA A 107 7.80 -10.32 15.58
N PHE A 108 7.61 -9.14 15.00
CA PHE A 108 6.76 -8.92 13.83
C PHE A 108 7.16 -9.84 12.67
N LEU A 109 8.44 -9.85 12.28
CA LEU A 109 8.95 -10.68 11.18
C LEU A 109 8.74 -12.18 11.42
N LYS A 110 9.01 -12.67 12.62
CA LYS A 110 8.79 -14.08 13.00
C LYS A 110 7.31 -14.44 12.95
N THR A 111 6.45 -13.56 13.44
CA THR A 111 5.00 -13.77 13.40
C THR A 111 4.49 -13.77 11.96
N PHE A 112 4.95 -12.85 11.13
CA PHE A 112 4.63 -12.82 9.71
C PHE A 112 4.98 -14.16 9.03
N LYS A 113 6.19 -14.67 9.23
CA LYS A 113 6.60 -15.98 8.65
C LYS A 113 5.67 -17.10 9.08
N SER A 114 5.31 -17.16 10.38
CA SER A 114 4.36 -18.15 10.90
C SER A 114 2.97 -18.00 10.29
N PHE A 115 2.44 -16.78 10.25
CA PHE A 115 1.15 -16.46 9.65
C PHE A 115 1.12 -16.85 8.16
N ARG A 116 2.12 -16.40 7.38
CA ARG A 116 2.20 -16.68 5.94
C ARG A 116 2.21 -18.18 5.63
N LYS A 117 2.89 -18.96 6.46
CA LYS A 117 2.98 -20.42 6.29
C LYS A 117 1.71 -21.14 6.68
N ASN A 118 1.04 -20.73 7.77
CA ASN A 118 0.01 -21.53 8.43
C ASN A 118 -1.41 -21.01 8.19
N SER A 119 -1.59 -19.72 7.85
CA SER A 119 -2.92 -19.15 7.61
C SER A 119 -3.36 -19.35 6.16
N LYS A 120 -4.66 -19.60 5.97
CA LYS A 120 -5.30 -19.59 4.64
C LYS A 120 -5.21 -18.23 3.93
N TYR A 121 -4.94 -17.16 4.66
CA TYR A 121 -4.76 -15.81 4.13
C TYR A 121 -3.30 -15.47 3.84
N GLY A 122 -2.35 -16.33 4.19
CA GLY A 122 -0.92 -16.08 4.01
C GLY A 122 -0.52 -15.80 2.56
N ALA A 123 -1.20 -16.42 1.60
CA ALA A 123 -0.96 -16.19 0.17
C ALA A 123 -1.30 -14.77 -0.32
N LEU A 124 -2.08 -14.00 0.46
CA LEU A 124 -2.43 -12.60 0.13
C LEU A 124 -1.33 -11.62 0.53
N THR A 125 -0.31 -12.07 1.29
CA THR A 125 0.76 -11.25 1.82
C THR A 125 2.10 -11.71 1.25
N PRO A 126 2.55 -11.11 0.13
CA PRO A 126 3.78 -11.55 -0.55
C PRO A 126 5.05 -11.29 0.28
N GLY A 127 5.00 -10.36 1.21
CA GLY A 127 6.07 -9.97 2.11
C GLY A 127 5.62 -8.82 3.00
N VAL A 128 6.58 -8.12 3.60
CA VAL A 128 6.33 -7.03 4.54
C VAL A 128 7.02 -5.73 4.13
N HIS A 129 6.52 -4.63 4.69
CA HIS A 129 7.09 -3.30 4.65
C HIS A 129 7.59 -2.90 6.06
N LEU A 130 8.81 -2.40 6.17
CA LEU A 130 9.31 -1.77 7.39
C LEU A 130 9.31 -0.26 7.22
N GLU A 131 8.38 0.42 7.87
CA GLU A 131 8.31 1.88 7.91
C GLU A 131 9.15 2.40 9.08
N GLY A 132 10.42 2.62 8.80
CA GLY A 132 11.44 3.04 9.78
C GLY A 132 12.22 1.86 10.38
N PRO A 133 12.94 2.10 11.48
CA PRO A 133 12.92 3.25 12.41
C PRO A 133 13.93 4.36 12.08
N TYR A 134 14.54 4.36 10.92
CA TYR A 134 15.62 5.25 10.52
C TYR A 134 15.07 6.56 9.96
N PHE A 135 14.40 7.35 10.82
CA PHE A 135 13.70 8.57 10.45
C PHE A 135 14.23 9.81 11.17
N SER A 136 13.97 10.97 10.59
CA SER A 136 14.36 12.26 11.17
C SER A 136 13.50 12.62 12.37
N GLY A 137 14.07 12.46 13.57
CA GLY A 137 13.40 12.80 14.84
C GLY A 137 13.33 14.28 15.19
N ALA A 138 14.05 15.14 14.47
CA ALA A 138 14.39 16.48 14.96
C ALA A 138 13.30 17.55 14.77
N SER A 139 12.25 17.34 14.00
CA SER A 139 11.19 18.34 13.86
C SER A 139 9.79 17.75 13.91
N ALA A 140 8.89 18.48 14.58
CA ALA A 140 7.45 18.21 14.58
C ALA A 140 6.83 18.24 13.17
N LYS A 141 7.56 18.73 12.18
CA LYS A 141 7.11 18.84 10.79
C LYS A 141 7.25 17.55 9.99
N SER A 142 8.24 16.71 10.31
CA SER A 142 8.49 15.44 9.58
C SER A 142 8.16 14.19 10.41
N GLY A 143 7.98 14.30 11.72
CA GLY A 143 7.83 13.15 12.62
C GLY A 143 6.48 12.42 12.53
N GLY A 144 5.41 13.11 12.12
CA GLY A 144 4.07 12.48 12.07
C GLY A 144 3.71 11.81 13.42
N ALA A 145 3.09 10.63 13.36
CA ALA A 145 2.71 9.83 14.53
C ALA A 145 3.76 8.80 14.96
N GLN A 146 4.98 8.83 14.37
CA GLN A 146 6.06 7.91 14.74
C GLN A 146 6.59 8.17 16.17
N PRO A 147 6.84 7.12 16.98
CA PRO A 147 7.34 7.27 18.36
C PRO A 147 8.80 7.76 18.35
N ARG A 148 9.01 8.99 18.83
CA ARG A 148 10.30 9.70 18.72
C ARG A 148 11.46 9.06 19.47
N ASP A 149 11.21 8.41 20.57
CA ASP A 149 12.18 7.73 21.42
C ASP A 149 12.74 6.44 20.80
N ILE A 150 12.11 5.94 19.75
CA ILE A 150 12.51 4.74 19.01
C ILE A 150 13.35 5.09 17.78
N LEU A 151 13.23 6.33 17.28
CA LEU A 151 13.93 6.74 16.06
C LEU A 151 15.45 6.75 16.27
N ARG A 152 16.18 6.26 15.27
CA ARG A 152 17.64 6.12 15.33
C ARG A 152 18.29 6.20 13.95
N LEU A 153 19.60 6.33 13.95
CA LEU A 153 20.39 6.27 12.70
C LEU A 153 20.39 4.84 12.12
N PRO A 154 20.50 4.69 10.80
CA PRO A 154 20.75 3.40 10.18
C PRO A 154 22.02 2.75 10.75
N ASP A 155 21.91 1.54 11.26
CA ASP A 155 23.02 0.68 11.68
C ASP A 155 23.01 -0.56 10.77
N ILE A 156 24.01 -0.69 9.94
CA ILE A 156 24.09 -1.79 8.97
C ILE A 156 24.10 -3.17 9.64
N ASN A 157 24.66 -3.29 10.84
CA ASN A 157 24.65 -4.56 11.56
C ASN A 157 23.22 -4.93 12.05
N GLU A 158 22.41 -3.93 12.46
CA GLU A 158 20.99 -4.14 12.76
C GLU A 158 20.21 -4.52 11.51
N VAL A 159 20.45 -3.82 10.40
CA VAL A 159 19.84 -4.09 9.10
C VAL A 159 20.12 -5.54 8.68
N GLU A 160 21.36 -6.01 8.74
CA GLU A 160 21.74 -7.39 8.39
C GLU A 160 21.06 -8.44 9.28
N ARG A 161 20.94 -8.16 10.60
CA ARG A 161 20.23 -9.08 11.51
C ARG A 161 18.73 -9.18 11.18
N LEU A 162 18.10 -8.06 10.84
CA LEU A 162 16.69 -8.04 10.43
C LEU A 162 16.48 -8.68 9.07
N LEU A 163 17.36 -8.44 8.08
CA LEU A 163 17.35 -9.12 6.78
C LEU A 163 17.48 -10.64 6.94
N LYS A 164 18.41 -11.09 7.78
CA LYS A 164 18.57 -12.51 8.10
C LYS A 164 17.32 -13.10 8.75
N THR A 165 16.67 -12.37 9.65
CA THR A 165 15.42 -12.81 10.29
C THR A 165 14.29 -12.90 9.29
N ALA A 166 14.17 -11.93 8.41
CA ALA A 166 13.15 -11.86 7.38
C ALA A 166 13.33 -12.94 6.30
N ASP A 167 14.59 -13.30 5.95
CA ASP A 167 14.89 -14.37 4.99
C ASP A 167 14.19 -14.18 3.63
N GLY A 168 14.28 -12.93 3.11
CA GLY A 168 13.69 -12.53 1.85
C GLY A 168 12.23 -12.01 1.92
N ASP A 169 11.63 -11.96 3.10
CA ASP A 169 10.25 -11.50 3.25
C ASP A 169 10.11 -9.94 3.27
N ILE A 170 11.17 -9.16 3.45
CA ILE A 170 11.12 -7.71 3.35
C ILE A 170 11.09 -7.30 1.88
N LEU A 171 9.98 -6.70 1.44
CA LEU A 171 9.81 -6.19 0.07
C LEU A 171 10.15 -4.71 -0.04
N ARG A 172 9.99 -3.98 1.07
CA ARG A 172 10.16 -2.55 1.13
C ARG A 172 10.66 -2.12 2.51
N TRP A 173 11.58 -1.13 2.53
CA TRP A 173 12.07 -0.53 3.76
C TRP A 173 12.29 0.96 3.58
N ASP A 174 11.80 1.74 4.54
CA ASP A 174 11.80 3.20 4.47
C ASP A 174 12.86 3.79 5.41
N ALA A 175 13.52 4.87 4.94
CA ALA A 175 14.46 5.64 5.74
C ALA A 175 14.49 7.12 5.30
N ALA A 176 15.08 7.98 6.13
CA ALA A 176 15.35 9.38 5.82
C ALA A 176 16.75 9.52 5.18
N PRO A 177 16.87 10.03 3.95
CA PRO A 177 18.12 10.00 3.18
C PRO A 177 19.21 10.95 3.72
N GLU A 178 18.85 11.97 4.51
CA GLU A 178 19.78 12.90 5.13
C GLU A 178 20.54 12.33 6.32
N LEU A 179 20.11 11.19 6.86
CA LEU A 179 20.73 10.61 8.06
C LEU A 179 22.10 10.00 7.75
N PRO A 180 23.07 10.16 8.66
CA PRO A 180 24.33 9.42 8.58
C PRO A 180 24.07 7.90 8.47
N GLY A 181 24.71 7.24 7.49
CA GLY A 181 24.50 5.81 7.21
C GLY A 181 23.38 5.49 6.21
N ALA A 182 22.55 6.48 5.82
CA ALA A 182 21.46 6.26 4.87
C ALA A 182 21.95 5.83 3.47
N ASP A 183 23.11 6.31 3.03
CA ASP A 183 23.71 5.93 1.75
C ASP A 183 24.10 4.43 1.72
N GLU A 184 24.68 3.93 2.79
CA GLU A 184 25.03 2.51 2.95
C GLU A 184 23.78 1.64 3.06
N PHE A 185 22.79 2.10 3.83
CA PHE A 185 21.48 1.45 3.91
C PHE A 185 20.83 1.33 2.53
N ALA A 186 20.78 2.41 1.74
CA ALA A 186 20.14 2.39 0.42
C ALA A 186 20.82 1.41 -0.55
N ARG A 187 22.16 1.35 -0.54
CA ARG A 187 22.92 0.35 -1.34
C ARG A 187 22.59 -1.06 -0.88
N CYS A 188 22.57 -1.31 0.44
CA CYS A 188 22.20 -2.61 0.98
C CYS A 188 20.78 -3.03 0.56
N MET A 189 19.80 -2.11 0.57
CA MET A 189 18.46 -2.40 0.07
C MET A 189 18.47 -2.77 -1.42
N THR A 190 19.17 -2.01 -2.23
CA THR A 190 19.29 -2.25 -3.67
C THR A 190 19.93 -3.62 -3.97
N ASP A 191 20.99 -3.97 -3.28
CA ASP A 191 21.71 -5.24 -3.45
C ASP A 191 20.84 -6.45 -3.06
N ASN A 192 19.94 -6.27 -2.09
CA ASN A 192 18.95 -7.30 -1.68
C ASN A 192 17.65 -7.25 -2.50
N GLY A 193 17.53 -6.35 -3.46
CA GLY A 193 16.35 -6.22 -4.30
C GLY A 193 15.13 -5.68 -3.58
N ILE A 194 15.30 -4.98 -2.47
CA ILE A 194 14.27 -4.37 -1.63
C ILE A 194 13.98 -2.95 -2.15
N LEU A 195 12.72 -2.58 -2.21
CA LEU A 195 12.30 -1.21 -2.55
C LEU A 195 12.70 -0.27 -1.41
N CYS A 196 13.71 0.57 -1.66
CA CYS A 196 14.17 1.58 -0.73
C CYS A 196 13.37 2.86 -0.92
N ALA A 197 12.71 3.34 0.15
CA ALA A 197 11.84 4.51 0.06
C ALA A 197 12.23 5.62 1.04
N ILE A 198 12.03 6.87 0.60
CA ILE A 198 12.18 8.07 1.43
C ILE A 198 10.91 8.25 2.25
N ALA A 199 11.02 8.36 3.58
CA ALA A 199 9.91 8.63 4.47
C ALA A 199 10.35 9.45 5.69
N HIS A 200 9.41 10.19 6.30
CA HIS A 200 9.60 10.90 7.57
C HIS A 200 10.95 11.64 7.63
N SER A 201 11.18 12.48 6.63
CA SER A 201 12.48 13.07 6.34
C SER A 201 12.42 14.59 6.26
N ASN A 202 13.48 15.23 6.76
CA ASN A 202 13.71 16.67 6.67
C ASN A 202 14.69 17.06 5.54
N ALA A 203 15.09 16.11 4.70
CA ALA A 203 16.04 16.33 3.61
C ALA A 203 15.61 17.51 2.74
N ASP A 204 16.57 18.34 2.36
CA ASP A 204 16.41 19.26 1.24
C ASP A 204 16.51 18.53 -0.10
N SER A 205 16.38 19.25 -1.21
CA SER A 205 16.41 18.63 -2.53
C SER A 205 17.78 18.04 -2.91
N GLU A 206 18.88 18.57 -2.38
CA GLU A 206 20.25 18.07 -2.64
C GLU A 206 20.48 16.78 -1.85
N GLU A 207 20.07 16.74 -0.59
CA GLU A 207 20.14 15.56 0.26
C GLU A 207 19.24 14.43 -0.27
N ALA A 208 18.01 14.77 -0.73
CA ALA A 208 17.12 13.83 -1.38
C ALA A 208 17.72 13.29 -2.70
N GLN A 209 18.35 14.15 -3.52
CA GLN A 209 19.01 13.73 -4.76
C GLN A 209 20.16 12.77 -4.47
N ARG A 210 21.02 13.06 -3.47
CA ARG A 210 22.09 12.16 -3.05
C ARG A 210 21.53 10.78 -2.65
N GLY A 211 20.45 10.76 -1.87
CA GLY A 211 19.79 9.51 -1.49
C GLY A 211 19.27 8.73 -2.70
N ILE A 212 18.66 9.43 -3.68
CA ILE A 212 18.19 8.83 -4.93
C ILE A 212 19.36 8.20 -5.70
N ASP A 213 20.49 8.90 -5.81
CA ASP A 213 21.67 8.41 -6.48
C ASP A 213 22.29 7.18 -5.77
N CYS A 214 22.04 7.02 -4.46
CA CYS A 214 22.46 5.87 -3.67
C CYS A 214 21.49 4.69 -3.69
N GLY A 215 20.24 4.84 -4.19
CA GLY A 215 19.31 3.74 -4.34
C GLY A 215 17.89 3.96 -3.81
N PHE A 216 17.59 5.10 -3.19
CA PHE A 216 16.21 5.46 -2.90
C PHE A 216 15.43 5.67 -4.20
N SER A 217 14.36 4.93 -4.40
CA SER A 217 13.61 4.92 -5.68
C SER A 217 12.10 5.10 -5.51
N HIS A 218 11.66 5.35 -4.29
CA HIS A 218 10.25 5.56 -3.93
C HIS A 218 10.13 6.63 -2.86
N VAL A 219 8.98 7.33 -2.81
CA VAL A 219 8.64 8.25 -1.71
C VAL A 219 7.34 7.81 -1.09
N THR A 220 7.39 7.52 0.19
CA THR A 220 6.31 7.06 1.04
C THR A 220 5.32 8.19 1.29
N HIS A 221 4.00 7.89 1.31
CA HIS A 221 2.88 8.81 1.59
C HIS A 221 3.19 10.27 1.18
N PHE A 222 3.51 10.43 -0.10
CA PHE A 222 3.99 11.65 -0.73
C PHE A 222 3.21 12.90 -0.28
N TYR A 223 3.89 13.98 0.05
CA TYR A 223 3.43 15.20 0.73
C TYR A 223 3.19 15.08 2.23
N ASN A 224 3.15 13.88 2.81
CA ASN A 224 2.98 13.71 4.25
C ASN A 224 4.33 13.40 4.88
N ALA A 225 4.68 14.10 5.96
CA ALA A 225 5.93 13.93 6.71
C ALA A 225 7.23 13.97 5.85
N VAL A 226 7.20 14.68 4.74
CA VAL A 226 8.34 14.96 3.86
C VAL A 226 8.40 16.45 3.51
N THR A 227 9.58 16.94 3.19
CA THR A 227 9.80 18.35 2.85
C THR A 227 9.31 18.69 1.46
N THR A 228 8.89 19.92 1.29
CA THR A 228 8.58 20.55 0.01
C THR A 228 9.20 21.93 -0.03
N TYR A 229 8.95 22.66 -1.10
CA TYR A 229 9.36 24.05 -1.23
C TYR A 229 9.21 24.84 0.08
N HIS A 230 10.27 25.52 0.46
CA HIS A 230 10.30 26.37 1.65
C HIS A 230 11.26 27.55 1.47
N LYS A 231 11.16 28.54 2.36
CA LYS A 231 12.06 29.67 2.42
C LYS A 231 12.82 29.71 3.73
N THR A 232 14.13 29.97 3.64
CA THR A 232 14.97 30.33 4.79
C THR A 232 15.54 31.72 4.51
N GLY A 233 15.07 32.71 5.27
CA GLY A 233 15.34 34.12 4.97
C GLY A 233 14.72 34.52 3.62
N GLN A 234 15.54 34.98 2.67
CA GLN A 234 15.12 35.34 1.33
C GLN A 234 15.35 34.23 0.29
N THR A 235 16.07 33.18 0.64
CA THR A 235 16.42 32.09 -0.25
C THR A 235 15.33 31.02 -0.29
N VAL A 236 15.07 30.54 -1.52
CA VAL A 236 14.10 29.46 -1.80
C VAL A 236 14.85 28.14 -1.90
N TYR A 237 14.32 27.11 -1.26
CA TYR A 237 14.82 25.75 -1.30
C TYR A 237 13.73 24.81 -1.77
N GLY A 238 14.11 23.79 -2.54
CA GLY A 238 13.28 22.61 -2.80
C GLY A 238 13.44 21.58 -1.69
N GLY A 239 12.49 20.65 -1.62
CA GLY A 239 12.54 19.51 -0.73
C GLY A 239 12.46 18.19 -1.49
N ILE A 240 12.06 17.16 -0.78
CA ILE A 240 11.88 15.79 -1.31
C ILE A 240 10.84 15.78 -2.43
N VAL A 241 9.77 16.57 -2.30
CA VAL A 241 8.70 16.63 -3.31
C VAL A 241 9.25 17.10 -4.65
N GLU A 242 10.04 18.16 -4.66
CA GLU A 242 10.65 18.70 -5.87
C GLU A 242 11.71 17.74 -6.44
N ALA A 243 12.54 17.14 -5.60
CA ALA A 243 13.50 16.12 -6.03
C ALA A 243 12.80 14.92 -6.68
N ALA A 244 11.71 14.41 -6.09
CA ALA A 244 10.95 13.31 -6.66
C ALA A 244 10.30 13.67 -8.00
N TYR A 245 9.83 14.90 -8.17
CA TYR A 245 9.28 15.37 -9.44
C TYR A 245 10.30 15.48 -10.56
N LEU A 246 11.51 15.91 -10.23
CA LEU A 246 12.61 16.05 -11.19
C LEU A 246 13.20 14.69 -11.61
N ASN A 247 13.00 13.64 -10.82
CA ASN A 247 13.51 12.30 -11.07
C ASN A 247 12.42 11.36 -11.61
N SER A 248 12.37 11.12 -12.91
CA SER A 248 11.36 10.27 -13.55
C SER A 248 11.39 8.81 -13.07
N GLY A 249 12.56 8.31 -12.63
CA GLY A 249 12.73 6.96 -12.08
C GLY A 249 12.19 6.77 -10.68
N VAL A 250 11.98 7.86 -9.92
CA VAL A 250 11.40 7.81 -8.57
C VAL A 250 9.89 7.67 -8.66
N THR A 251 9.34 6.70 -7.96
CA THR A 251 7.88 6.51 -7.83
C THR A 251 7.39 7.10 -6.51
N VAL A 252 6.08 7.30 -6.39
CA VAL A 252 5.47 7.85 -5.18
C VAL A 252 4.21 7.10 -4.80
N GLU A 253 3.82 7.15 -3.55
CA GLU A 253 2.50 6.69 -3.11
C GLU A 253 1.68 7.82 -2.49
N LEU A 254 0.38 7.76 -2.64
CA LEU A 254 -0.56 8.74 -2.12
C LEU A 254 -1.63 8.06 -1.25
N ILE A 255 -1.86 8.59 -0.06
CA ILE A 255 -2.98 8.18 0.80
C ILE A 255 -4.27 8.71 0.20
N CYS A 256 -5.05 7.81 -0.43
CA CYS A 256 -6.23 8.19 -1.22
C CYS A 256 -7.55 8.15 -0.43
N ASP A 257 -7.50 8.49 0.85
CA ASP A 257 -8.66 8.46 1.77
C ASP A 257 -9.62 9.66 1.65
N GLY A 258 -9.23 10.69 0.89
CA GLY A 258 -9.96 11.95 0.72
C GLY A 258 -9.74 12.94 1.88
N LYS A 259 -8.71 12.73 2.71
CA LYS A 259 -8.35 13.56 3.88
C LYS A 259 -6.89 14.03 3.83
N HIS A 260 -5.95 13.11 3.56
CA HIS A 260 -4.52 13.40 3.56
C HIS A 260 -4.09 14.24 2.36
N ILE A 261 -4.64 13.98 1.17
CA ILE A 261 -4.25 14.65 -0.06
C ILE A 261 -5.47 15.31 -0.71
N PRO A 262 -5.47 16.64 -0.90
CA PRO A 262 -6.53 17.32 -1.63
C PRO A 262 -6.48 17.00 -3.13
N ARG A 263 -7.65 17.13 -3.78
CA ARG A 263 -7.86 16.79 -5.18
C ARG A 263 -6.86 17.42 -6.15
N ASP A 264 -6.57 18.69 -5.98
CA ASP A 264 -5.66 19.46 -6.84
C ASP A 264 -4.21 18.98 -6.71
N ILE A 265 -3.76 18.65 -5.51
CA ILE A 265 -2.42 18.09 -5.25
C ILE A 265 -2.30 16.69 -5.86
N LEU A 266 -3.30 15.83 -5.68
CA LEU A 266 -3.30 14.51 -6.32
C LEU A 266 -3.22 14.64 -7.86
N ARG A 267 -4.02 15.52 -8.44
CA ARG A 267 -4.00 15.77 -9.89
C ARG A 267 -2.67 16.35 -10.37
N LEU A 268 -2.02 17.21 -9.58
CA LEU A 268 -0.68 17.71 -9.87
C LEU A 268 0.34 16.57 -9.90
N ALA A 269 0.32 15.72 -8.89
CA ALA A 269 1.19 14.53 -8.84
C ALA A 269 1.00 13.63 -10.06
N LEU A 270 -0.25 13.34 -10.43
CA LEU A 270 -0.56 12.53 -11.63
C LEU A 270 -0.13 13.22 -12.93
N LYS A 271 -0.25 14.55 -13.02
CA LYS A 271 0.14 15.31 -14.21
C LYS A 271 1.66 15.26 -14.44
N ILE A 272 2.45 15.25 -13.37
CA ILE A 272 3.92 15.26 -13.46
C ILE A 272 4.48 13.83 -13.55
N LYS A 273 4.01 12.92 -12.69
CA LYS A 273 4.55 11.55 -12.57
C LYS A 273 3.87 10.54 -13.49
N GLY A 274 2.61 10.78 -13.87
CA GLY A 274 1.78 9.80 -14.55
C GLY A 274 1.31 8.67 -13.63
N VAL A 275 0.20 8.03 -14.00
CA VAL A 275 -0.45 6.95 -13.20
C VAL A 275 0.47 5.76 -12.95
N ASN A 276 1.39 5.50 -13.87
CA ASN A 276 2.36 4.41 -13.77
C ASN A 276 3.47 4.66 -12.71
N SER A 277 3.57 5.84 -12.15
CA SER A 277 4.56 6.18 -11.12
C SER A 277 3.91 6.57 -9.78
N VAL A 278 2.58 6.46 -9.69
CA VAL A 278 1.80 6.80 -8.49
C VAL A 278 1.01 5.59 -8.02
N ALA A 279 1.33 5.08 -6.83
CA ALA A 279 0.54 4.05 -6.16
C ALA A 279 -0.50 4.71 -5.25
N ALA A 280 -1.73 4.21 -5.26
CA ALA A 280 -2.73 4.56 -4.25
C ALA A 280 -2.61 3.58 -3.08
N ILE A 281 -2.54 4.10 -1.87
CA ILE A 281 -2.44 3.33 -0.63
C ILE A 281 -3.54 3.75 0.35
N THR A 282 -3.76 2.93 1.36
CA THR A 282 -4.64 3.31 2.46
C THR A 282 -3.89 3.97 3.61
N ASP A 283 -2.68 3.54 3.92
CA ASP A 283 -2.02 3.83 5.20
C ASP A 283 -2.98 3.55 6.38
N ALA A 284 -3.75 2.46 6.23
CA ALA A 284 -4.81 2.11 7.15
C ALA A 284 -4.25 1.58 8.47
N MET A 285 -4.83 2.07 9.55
CA MET A 285 -4.47 1.63 10.88
C MET A 285 -5.57 0.74 11.49
N ARG A 286 -5.34 0.22 12.69
CA ARG A 286 -6.24 -0.68 13.45
C ARG A 286 -7.73 -0.40 13.31
N LEU A 287 -8.15 0.87 13.29
CA LEU A 287 -9.56 1.26 13.30
C LEU A 287 -10.23 1.22 11.91
N SER A 288 -9.45 0.97 10.85
CA SER A 288 -9.98 0.81 9.49
C SER A 288 -10.95 -0.37 9.40
N GLY A 289 -12.04 -0.18 8.67
CA GLY A 289 -13.08 -1.21 8.54
C GLY A 289 -13.90 -1.45 9.82
N THR A 290 -13.83 -0.54 10.80
CA THR A 290 -14.60 -0.62 12.06
C THR A 290 -15.42 0.64 12.32
N ASN A 291 -16.31 0.55 13.34
CA ASN A 291 -17.02 1.72 13.88
C ASN A 291 -16.35 2.29 15.14
N MET A 292 -15.15 1.83 15.48
CA MET A 292 -14.42 2.30 16.66
C MET A 292 -13.98 3.76 16.48
N ARG A 293 -14.02 4.53 17.56
CA ARG A 293 -13.69 5.97 17.54
C ARG A 293 -12.35 6.30 18.22
N GLN A 294 -11.73 5.31 18.87
CA GLN A 294 -10.45 5.45 19.54
C GLN A 294 -9.71 4.12 19.57
N GLY A 295 -8.40 4.16 19.66
CA GLY A 295 -7.54 2.98 19.70
C GLY A 295 -6.08 3.36 19.73
N LYS A 296 -5.23 2.45 19.27
CA LYS A 296 -3.79 2.67 19.18
C LYS A 296 -3.31 2.48 17.74
N LEU A 297 -2.38 3.30 17.32
CA LEU A 297 -1.55 3.05 16.14
C LEU A 297 -0.30 2.30 16.62
N GLY A 298 0.02 1.17 15.97
CA GLY A 298 1.03 0.23 16.45
C GLY A 298 0.49 -0.76 17.48
N SER A 299 1.37 -1.39 18.26
CA SER A 299 0.99 -2.46 19.19
C SER A 299 0.06 -1.98 20.31
N LEU A 300 -0.77 -2.88 20.82
CA LEU A 300 -1.62 -2.57 21.99
C LEU A 300 -0.78 -2.21 23.23
N ALA A 301 0.43 -2.75 23.34
CA ALA A 301 1.29 -2.50 24.51
C ALA A 301 1.95 -1.12 24.45
N ASN A 302 2.56 -0.77 23.31
CA ASN A 302 3.45 0.40 23.18
C ASN A 302 2.99 1.39 22.10
N GLY A 303 1.83 1.16 21.46
CA GLY A 303 1.33 2.02 20.39
C GLY A 303 0.86 3.38 20.89
N THR A 304 0.82 4.34 19.98
CA THR A 304 0.36 5.71 20.20
C THR A 304 -1.18 5.77 20.23
N ASP A 305 -1.75 6.42 21.25
CA ASP A 305 -3.21 6.62 21.32
C ASP A 305 -3.70 7.49 20.18
N VAL A 306 -4.82 7.12 19.59
CA VAL A 306 -5.45 7.83 18.47
C VAL A 306 -6.96 7.92 18.64
N ILE A 307 -7.54 8.96 18.05
CA ILE A 307 -8.98 9.17 17.95
C ILE A 307 -9.40 9.29 16.49
N VAL A 308 -10.61 8.87 16.17
CA VAL A 308 -11.21 9.11 14.84
C VAL A 308 -12.10 10.34 14.92
N ASP A 309 -11.67 11.38 14.23
CA ASP A 309 -12.45 12.60 14.05
C ASP A 309 -12.58 12.95 12.57
N SER A 310 -13.80 13.35 12.16
CA SER A 310 -14.10 13.74 10.77
C SER A 310 -13.69 12.69 9.71
N GLY A 311 -13.68 11.40 10.10
CA GLY A 311 -13.40 10.28 9.20
C GLY A 311 -11.92 10.01 8.94
N VAL A 312 -11.03 10.51 9.81
CA VAL A 312 -9.59 10.23 9.77
C VAL A 312 -9.05 10.03 11.18
N ALA A 313 -8.02 9.19 11.34
CA ALA A 313 -7.33 9.00 12.60
C ALA A 313 -6.38 10.18 12.88
N LYS A 314 -6.36 10.62 14.14
CA LYS A 314 -5.56 11.76 14.62
C LYS A 314 -4.94 11.44 15.96
N LEU A 315 -3.84 12.12 16.28
CA LEU A 315 -3.36 12.19 17.66
C LEU A 315 -4.39 12.90 18.55
N PRO A 316 -4.52 12.54 19.84
CA PRO A 316 -5.53 13.12 20.74
C PRO A 316 -5.43 14.64 20.90
N ASP A 317 -4.23 15.21 20.75
CA ASP A 317 -3.97 16.66 20.79
C ASP A 317 -4.26 17.38 19.46
N MET A 318 -4.77 16.67 18.44
CA MET A 318 -5.08 17.15 17.10
C MET A 318 -3.86 17.69 16.33
N SER A 319 -2.65 17.45 16.75
CA SER A 319 -1.42 17.99 16.14
C SER A 319 -1.09 17.35 14.80
N SER A 320 -1.51 16.10 14.56
CA SER A 320 -1.21 15.34 13.34
C SER A 320 -2.28 14.29 13.04
N PHE A 321 -2.38 13.92 11.76
CA PHE A 321 -2.98 12.66 11.37
C PHE A 321 -2.10 11.48 11.83
N ALA A 322 -2.72 10.32 12.01
CA ALA A 322 -2.08 9.12 12.55
C ALA A 322 -2.51 7.89 11.73
N GLY A 323 -2.06 7.83 10.49
CA GLY A 323 -2.57 6.93 9.49
C GLY A 323 -4.02 7.21 9.10
N SER A 324 -4.64 6.32 8.35
CA SER A 324 -6.03 6.46 7.91
C SER A 324 -6.95 5.37 8.50
N VAL A 325 -8.26 5.57 8.32
CA VAL A 325 -9.27 4.55 8.56
C VAL A 325 -9.93 4.07 7.26
N ALA A 326 -9.32 4.40 6.12
CA ALA A 326 -9.81 4.02 4.81
C ALA A 326 -9.53 2.54 4.49
N THR A 327 -10.33 2.01 3.60
CA THR A 327 -10.13 0.75 2.91
C THR A 327 -9.97 1.03 1.41
N MET A 328 -9.45 0.10 0.61
CA MET A 328 -9.17 0.35 -0.81
C MET A 328 -10.41 0.67 -1.65
N ASP A 329 -11.59 0.16 -1.28
CA ASP A 329 -12.87 0.55 -1.90
C ASP A 329 -13.20 2.03 -1.60
N ARG A 330 -12.88 2.53 -0.40
CA ARG A 330 -12.97 3.98 -0.11
C ARG A 330 -12.01 4.78 -0.98
N CYS A 331 -10.76 4.31 -1.14
CA CYS A 331 -9.79 4.96 -2.03
C CYS A 331 -10.29 5.00 -3.48
N LEU A 332 -10.84 3.90 -4.01
CA LEU A 332 -11.45 3.87 -5.34
C LEU A 332 -12.57 4.91 -5.47
N LYS A 333 -13.46 4.97 -4.48
CA LYS A 333 -14.57 5.92 -4.47
C LYS A 333 -14.09 7.36 -4.48
N VAL A 334 -13.10 7.70 -3.64
CA VAL A 334 -12.48 9.04 -3.61
C VAL A 334 -11.87 9.39 -4.95
N LEU A 335 -11.05 8.50 -5.51
CA LEU A 335 -10.39 8.73 -6.79
C LEU A 335 -11.43 9.01 -7.90
N CYS A 336 -12.42 8.14 -8.06
CA CYS A 336 -13.35 8.22 -9.18
C CYS A 336 -14.44 9.27 -8.98
N LEU A 337 -15.12 9.28 -7.83
CA LEU A 337 -16.30 10.11 -7.63
C LEU A 337 -15.98 11.50 -7.07
N ASP A 338 -15.07 11.56 -6.08
CA ASP A 338 -14.76 12.84 -5.43
C ASP A 338 -13.71 13.63 -6.24
N TYR A 339 -12.73 12.95 -6.85
CA TYR A 339 -11.59 13.59 -7.55
C TYR A 339 -11.68 13.54 -9.07
N GLY A 340 -12.58 12.73 -9.63
CA GLY A 340 -12.84 12.66 -11.08
C GLY A 340 -11.69 12.01 -11.86
N ILE A 341 -10.98 11.08 -11.25
CA ILE A 341 -9.98 10.24 -11.92
C ILE A 341 -10.72 9.14 -12.70
N SER A 342 -10.26 8.84 -13.91
CA SER A 342 -10.87 7.77 -14.71
C SER A 342 -10.78 6.42 -13.99
N LEU A 343 -11.75 5.54 -14.22
CA LEU A 343 -11.74 4.21 -13.59
C LEU A 343 -10.54 3.37 -14.05
N THR A 344 -10.07 3.57 -15.27
CA THR A 344 -8.84 2.94 -15.79
C THR A 344 -7.61 3.42 -15.05
N ASP A 345 -7.45 4.74 -14.89
CA ASP A 345 -6.31 5.31 -14.14
C ASP A 345 -6.35 4.89 -12.66
N ALA A 346 -7.53 4.96 -12.02
CA ALA A 346 -7.71 4.50 -10.65
C ALA A 346 -7.34 3.01 -10.49
N SER A 347 -7.74 2.15 -11.44
CA SER A 347 -7.36 0.73 -11.46
C SER A 347 -5.85 0.54 -11.56
N VAL A 348 -5.16 1.34 -12.38
CA VAL A 348 -3.70 1.29 -12.47
C VAL A 348 -3.06 1.71 -11.16
N MET A 349 -3.55 2.80 -10.52
CA MET A 349 -3.02 3.28 -9.24
C MET A 349 -3.26 2.30 -8.08
N LEU A 350 -4.42 1.63 -8.05
CA LEU A 350 -4.82 0.72 -6.97
C LEU A 350 -4.29 -0.71 -7.15
N SER A 351 -3.81 -1.08 -8.34
CA SER A 351 -3.41 -2.47 -8.63
C SER A 351 -2.16 -2.56 -9.51
N GLY A 352 -2.15 -1.94 -10.69
CA GLY A 352 -1.08 -2.10 -11.68
C GLY A 352 0.26 -1.53 -11.22
N THR A 353 0.27 -0.31 -10.72
CA THR A 353 1.48 0.36 -10.20
C THR A 353 2.01 -0.34 -8.94
N PRO A 354 1.19 -0.63 -7.91
CA PRO A 354 1.63 -1.42 -6.76
C PRO A 354 2.22 -2.80 -7.14
N ALA A 355 1.56 -3.52 -8.06
CA ALA A 355 2.07 -4.82 -8.54
C ALA A 355 3.49 -4.71 -9.12
N ARG A 356 3.74 -3.67 -9.92
CA ARG A 356 5.05 -3.44 -10.53
C ARG A 356 6.10 -3.09 -9.48
N LEU A 357 5.77 -2.24 -8.51
CA LEU A 357 6.66 -1.86 -7.42
C LEU A 357 7.11 -3.07 -6.60
N LEU A 358 6.21 -4.01 -6.36
CA LEU A 358 6.49 -5.26 -5.65
C LEU A 358 7.06 -6.38 -6.56
N ARG A 359 7.35 -6.10 -7.84
CA ARG A 359 7.80 -7.09 -8.84
C ARG A 359 6.79 -8.23 -9.08
N LEU A 360 5.51 -8.00 -8.80
CA LEU A 360 4.41 -8.92 -9.03
C LEU A 360 3.68 -8.70 -10.37
N GLY A 361 4.13 -7.74 -11.18
CA GLY A 361 3.46 -7.32 -12.42
C GLY A 361 3.33 -8.39 -13.51
N SER A 362 4.06 -9.51 -13.38
CA SER A 362 3.91 -10.69 -14.27
C SER A 362 2.74 -11.58 -13.90
N THR A 363 2.22 -11.48 -12.66
CA THR A 363 1.17 -12.36 -12.13
C THR A 363 -0.05 -11.61 -11.62
N LYS A 364 0.07 -10.34 -11.25
CA LYS A 364 -0.99 -9.53 -10.60
C LYS A 364 -1.09 -8.12 -11.20
N GLY A 365 -2.13 -7.39 -10.82
CA GLY A 365 -2.29 -5.96 -11.07
C GLY A 365 -3.05 -5.61 -12.36
N ARG A 366 -3.49 -6.59 -13.14
CA ARG A 366 -4.35 -6.38 -14.32
C ARG A 366 -5.14 -7.63 -14.66
N ILE A 367 -6.24 -7.47 -15.39
CA ILE A 367 -7.01 -8.59 -15.94
C ILE A 367 -6.38 -8.97 -17.29
N GLN A 368 -5.72 -10.11 -17.33
CA GLN A 368 -5.03 -10.63 -18.50
C GLN A 368 -4.91 -12.16 -18.41
N ASN A 369 -4.97 -12.84 -19.55
CA ASN A 369 -4.78 -14.29 -19.59
C ASN A 369 -3.45 -14.72 -18.98
N GLY A 370 -3.48 -15.73 -18.12
CA GLY A 370 -2.33 -16.27 -17.39
C GLY A 370 -2.07 -15.63 -16.02
N MET A 371 -2.67 -14.49 -15.71
CA MET A 371 -2.55 -13.85 -14.41
C MET A 371 -3.36 -14.54 -13.33
N ASP A 372 -3.02 -14.27 -12.06
CA ASP A 372 -3.80 -14.74 -10.92
C ASP A 372 -5.23 -14.20 -11.00
N ALA A 373 -6.18 -15.06 -10.70
CA ALA A 373 -7.58 -14.68 -10.69
C ALA A 373 -7.93 -13.96 -9.38
N ASP A 374 -7.32 -12.79 -9.20
CA ASP A 374 -7.59 -11.82 -8.16
C ASP A 374 -8.34 -10.64 -8.78
N MET A 375 -9.64 -10.52 -8.48
CA MET A 375 -10.52 -9.56 -9.13
C MET A 375 -11.55 -9.01 -8.16
N VAL A 376 -12.06 -7.82 -8.49
CA VAL A 376 -13.09 -7.13 -7.70
C VAL A 376 -14.25 -6.71 -8.61
N LEU A 377 -15.46 -7.07 -8.21
CA LEU A 377 -16.69 -6.54 -8.82
C LEU A 377 -17.09 -5.25 -8.11
N VAL A 378 -17.35 -4.23 -8.90
CA VAL A 378 -17.67 -2.88 -8.42
C VAL A 378 -18.87 -2.34 -9.18
N ASN A 379 -19.85 -1.80 -8.47
CA ASN A 379 -21.02 -1.17 -9.09
C ASN A 379 -20.71 0.28 -9.57
N ARG A 380 -21.71 0.94 -10.13
CA ARG A 380 -21.53 2.33 -10.65
C ARG A 380 -21.27 3.37 -9.57
N GLU A 381 -21.66 3.10 -8.32
CA GLU A 381 -21.38 3.91 -7.15
C GLU A 381 -20.01 3.61 -6.52
N MET A 382 -19.16 2.86 -7.24
CA MET A 382 -17.83 2.45 -6.79
C MET A 382 -17.86 1.63 -5.48
N ALA A 383 -18.96 0.91 -5.22
CA ALA A 383 -19.06 -0.01 -4.10
C ALA A 383 -18.65 -1.43 -4.52
N VAL A 384 -17.84 -2.10 -3.70
CA VAL A 384 -17.43 -3.49 -3.91
C VAL A 384 -18.60 -4.43 -3.68
N THR A 385 -19.04 -5.11 -4.74
CA THR A 385 -20.18 -6.08 -4.74
C THR A 385 -19.72 -7.53 -4.73
N GLY A 386 -18.46 -7.79 -5.11
CA GLY A 386 -17.90 -9.13 -5.09
C GLY A 386 -16.38 -9.09 -5.09
N VAL A 387 -15.75 -10.08 -4.46
CA VAL A 387 -14.30 -10.24 -4.40
C VAL A 387 -13.93 -11.65 -4.77
N ILE A 388 -13.03 -11.79 -5.73
CA ILE A 388 -12.46 -13.05 -6.16
C ILE A 388 -10.98 -13.03 -5.78
N SER A 389 -10.54 -14.03 -5.04
CA SER A 389 -9.14 -14.18 -4.64
C SER A 389 -8.65 -15.59 -4.94
N ASN A 390 -7.52 -15.69 -5.63
CA ASN A 390 -6.98 -16.97 -6.11
C ASN A 390 -8.04 -17.85 -6.83
N GLY A 391 -8.90 -17.22 -7.65
CA GLY A 391 -9.95 -17.88 -8.40
C GLY A 391 -11.12 -18.41 -7.56
N LYS A 392 -11.33 -17.89 -6.36
CA LYS A 392 -12.47 -18.24 -5.48
C LYS A 392 -13.24 -16.99 -5.12
N ALA A 393 -14.55 -17.03 -5.19
CA ALA A 393 -15.38 -15.99 -4.63
C ALA A 393 -15.24 -16.02 -3.09
N VAL A 394 -14.97 -14.84 -2.50
CA VAL A 394 -14.80 -14.66 -1.05
C VAL A 394 -15.79 -13.66 -0.46
N LYS A 395 -16.48 -12.92 -1.33
CA LYS A 395 -17.60 -12.02 -1.03
C LYS A 395 -18.57 -12.03 -2.19
#